data_a8677f3125853bf59303344318c5b7a8
#
_entry.id   a8677f3125853bf59303344318c5b7a8
#
_cell.length_a   1.000
_cell.length_b   1.000
_cell.length_c   1.000
_cell.angle_alpha   90.00
_cell.angle_beta   90.00
_cell.angle_gamma   90.00
#
_symmetry.space_group_name_H-M   'P 1'
#
loop_
_entity.id
_entity.type
_entity.pdbx_description
1 polymer ?
#
loop_
_entity_poly.entity_id
_entity_poly.type
_entity_poly.pdbx_seq_one_letter_code
_entity_poly.pdbx_strand_id
1 'polypeptide(L)'
;GRIGILTSGGDCPGLNAVIRGVVKSAARLEADIVGFRRGYEGLVDPVTYVALDTTNTSGIINRGGTILGSTNKGRFAARSGIDERLELDPQLLRDVKKTVDQLGIMGLICIGGDGSLSVAQQFHEYGIPVVGVPKTIDNDLSATAFSFGFDSAVACATDAMDRLHTTAESHE
;
A
#
# COMPACT_ATOMS: atom_id res chain seq x y z
N GLY A 1 2.54 -17.63 12.30
CA GLY A 1 1.38 -17.34 11.45
C GLY A 1 1.78 -16.55 10.22
N ARG A 2 0.87 -16.42 9.26
CA ARG A 2 1.16 -15.74 7.98
C ARG A 2 0.32 -14.47 7.83
N ILE A 3 0.93 -13.37 7.44
CA ILE A 3 0.29 -12.07 7.24
C ILE A 3 0.50 -11.65 5.79
N GLY A 4 -0.57 -11.20 5.13
CA GLY A 4 -0.51 -10.61 3.80
C GLY A 4 -0.24 -9.09 3.87
N ILE A 5 0.52 -8.56 2.93
CA ILE A 5 0.74 -7.13 2.77
C ILE A 5 0.60 -6.74 1.31
N LEU A 6 0.01 -5.60 1.05
CA LEU A 6 -0.10 -5.03 -0.29
C LEU A 6 -0.03 -3.50 -0.28
N THR A 7 0.34 -2.95 -1.42
CA THR A 7 0.34 -1.51 -1.69
C THR A 7 -0.64 -1.21 -2.83
N SER A 8 -1.57 -0.30 -2.63
CA SER A 8 -2.63 0.00 -3.60
C SER A 8 -2.78 1.51 -3.84
N GLY A 9 -3.30 1.87 -4.99
CA GLY A 9 -3.46 3.25 -5.40
C GLY A 9 -2.21 3.83 -6.07
N GLY A 10 -2.10 5.16 -6.08
CA GLY A 10 -0.96 5.87 -6.65
C GLY A 10 0.34 5.66 -5.89
N ASP A 11 1.45 5.90 -6.57
CA ASP A 11 2.78 5.88 -5.96
C ASP A 11 2.95 7.03 -4.97
N CYS A 12 3.78 6.79 -3.95
CA CYS A 12 4.05 7.75 -2.90
C CYS A 12 5.39 7.40 -2.22
N PRO A 13 6.20 8.39 -1.83
CA PRO A 13 7.37 8.11 -1.01
C PRO A 13 7.01 7.42 0.30
N GLY A 14 7.84 6.46 0.74
CA GLY A 14 7.65 5.78 2.03
C GLY A 14 6.96 4.42 1.98
N LEU A 15 6.39 3.99 0.84
CA LEU A 15 5.76 2.66 0.73
C LEU A 15 6.71 1.52 1.10
N ASN A 16 7.93 1.54 0.57
CA ASN A 16 8.95 0.54 0.89
C ASN A 16 9.41 0.59 2.35
N ALA A 17 9.41 1.77 2.98
CA ALA A 17 9.72 1.91 4.39
C ALA A 17 8.68 1.21 5.27
N VAL A 18 7.38 1.34 4.94
CA VAL A 18 6.30 0.62 5.61
C VAL A 18 6.46 -0.88 5.44
N ILE A 19 6.68 -1.36 4.21
CA ILE A 19 6.92 -2.79 3.93
C ILE A 19 8.08 -3.31 4.79
N ARG A 20 9.20 -2.58 4.82
CA ARG A 20 10.38 -2.96 5.63
C ARG A 20 10.06 -3.00 7.13
N GLY A 21 9.33 -2.01 7.63
CA GLY A 21 8.89 -1.94 9.03
C GLY A 21 8.06 -3.14 9.43
N VAL A 22 7.08 -3.50 8.61
CA VAL A 22 6.21 -4.68 8.80
C VAL A 22 7.05 -5.96 8.82
N VAL A 23 7.91 -6.17 7.84
CA VAL A 23 8.75 -7.38 7.75
C VAL A 23 9.68 -7.51 8.97
N LYS A 24 10.31 -6.41 9.41
CA LYS A 24 11.16 -6.44 10.61
C LYS A 24 10.39 -6.74 11.90
N SER A 25 9.18 -6.19 12.01
CA SER A 25 8.32 -6.45 13.17
C SER A 25 7.82 -7.89 13.18
N ALA A 26 7.39 -8.39 12.01
CA ALA A 26 6.93 -9.77 11.86
C ALA A 26 8.03 -10.80 12.18
N ALA A 27 9.26 -10.55 11.78
CA ALA A 27 10.41 -11.41 12.09
C ALA A 27 10.64 -11.55 13.62
N ARG A 28 10.35 -10.51 14.41
CA ARG A 28 10.43 -10.56 15.87
C ARG A 28 9.28 -11.37 16.50
N LEU A 29 8.16 -11.47 15.78
CA LEU A 29 6.95 -12.17 16.22
C LEU A 29 6.83 -13.57 15.59
N GLU A 30 7.88 -14.04 14.92
CA GLU A 30 7.93 -15.31 14.20
C GLU A 30 6.75 -15.49 13.23
N ALA A 31 6.37 -14.41 12.56
CA ALA A 31 5.32 -14.38 11.55
C ALA A 31 5.91 -14.28 10.13
N ASP A 32 5.36 -15.08 9.22
CA ASP A 32 5.70 -15.03 7.79
C ASP A 32 4.97 -13.87 7.10
N ILE A 33 5.64 -13.17 6.20
CA ILE A 33 5.02 -12.12 5.40
C ILE A 33 4.94 -12.53 3.94
N VAL A 34 3.74 -12.37 3.38
CA VAL A 34 3.43 -12.58 1.96
C VAL A 34 3.04 -11.25 1.34
N GLY A 35 3.86 -10.74 0.42
CA GLY A 35 3.60 -9.51 -0.32
C GLY A 35 2.81 -9.79 -1.59
N PHE A 36 1.58 -9.31 -1.71
CA PHE A 36 0.78 -9.42 -2.92
C PHE A 36 1.20 -8.37 -3.94
N ARG A 37 1.36 -8.78 -5.19
CA ARG A 37 1.81 -7.91 -6.26
C ARG A 37 0.65 -7.15 -6.89
N ARG A 38 0.93 -5.91 -7.33
CA ARG A 38 -0.04 -5.04 -8.01
C ARG A 38 -1.29 -4.77 -7.17
N GLY A 39 -1.11 -4.55 -5.87
CA GLY A 39 -2.19 -4.23 -4.95
C GLY A 39 -3.19 -5.36 -4.78
N TYR A 40 -4.45 -5.00 -4.71
CA TYR A 40 -5.57 -5.95 -4.54
C TYR A 40 -5.69 -6.96 -5.68
N GLU A 41 -5.24 -6.63 -6.89
CA GLU A 41 -5.27 -7.54 -8.03
C GLU A 41 -4.48 -8.83 -7.78
N GLY A 42 -3.43 -8.76 -6.96
CA GLY A 42 -2.65 -9.93 -6.58
C GLY A 42 -3.38 -10.94 -5.72
N LEU A 43 -4.53 -10.57 -5.13
CA LEU A 43 -5.36 -11.45 -4.30
C LEU A 43 -6.31 -12.35 -5.10
N VAL A 44 -6.49 -12.09 -6.37
CA VAL A 44 -7.47 -12.77 -7.22
C VAL A 44 -6.80 -13.39 -8.45
N ASP A 45 -7.45 -14.35 -9.08
CA ASP A 45 -6.88 -15.13 -10.17
C ASP A 45 -6.42 -14.28 -11.37
N PRO A 46 -5.18 -14.44 -11.83
CA PRO A 46 -4.09 -15.26 -11.30
C PRO A 46 -3.45 -14.65 -10.03
N VAL A 47 -3.52 -15.37 -8.91
CA VAL A 47 -2.94 -14.91 -7.64
C VAL A 47 -1.43 -14.73 -7.75
N THR A 48 -0.95 -13.54 -7.40
CA THR A 48 0.48 -13.21 -7.53
C THR A 48 1.04 -12.62 -6.23
N TYR A 49 2.04 -13.29 -5.67
CA TYR A 49 2.67 -12.88 -4.43
C TYR A 49 4.14 -13.27 -4.36
N VAL A 50 4.82 -12.77 -3.36
CA VAL A 50 6.22 -13.08 -3.03
C VAL A 50 6.37 -13.22 -1.52
N ALA A 51 7.14 -14.17 -1.04
CA ALA A 51 7.53 -14.22 0.36
C ALA A 51 8.51 -13.08 0.66
N LEU A 52 8.26 -12.36 1.76
CA LEU A 52 9.09 -11.25 2.21
C LEU A 52 9.81 -11.62 3.50
N ASP A 53 11.10 -11.35 3.53
CA ASP A 53 11.96 -11.56 4.68
C ASP A 53 12.90 -10.37 4.91
N THR A 54 13.69 -10.43 5.98
CA THR A 54 14.63 -9.36 6.32
C THR A 54 15.76 -9.20 5.32
N THR A 55 16.04 -10.22 4.50
CA THR A 55 17.09 -10.21 3.48
C THR A 55 16.60 -9.53 2.22
N ASN A 56 15.49 -10.01 1.63
CA ASN A 56 14.97 -9.49 0.37
C ASN A 56 14.30 -8.10 0.48
N THR A 57 14.06 -7.63 1.69
CA THR A 57 13.62 -6.25 1.97
C THR A 57 14.75 -5.36 2.52
N SER A 58 16.02 -5.80 2.45
CA SER A 58 17.15 -4.99 2.86
C SER A 58 17.39 -3.83 1.88
N GLY A 59 17.73 -2.64 2.39
CA GLY A 59 18.08 -1.48 1.58
C GLY A 59 16.93 -0.80 0.83
N ILE A 60 15.66 -1.15 1.13
CA ILE A 60 14.51 -0.58 0.41
C ILE A 60 13.94 0.70 1.01
N ILE A 61 14.34 1.08 2.24
CA ILE A 61 13.72 2.21 2.98
C ILE A 61 13.75 3.51 2.19
N ASN A 62 14.88 3.81 1.56
CA ASN A 62 15.09 5.05 0.79
C ASN A 62 14.80 4.89 -0.72
N ARG A 63 14.21 3.76 -1.13
CA ARG A 63 13.84 3.55 -2.53
C ARG A 63 12.44 4.06 -2.78
N GLY A 64 12.28 4.90 -3.81
CA GLY A 64 10.96 5.32 -4.31
C GLY A 64 10.18 4.14 -4.89
N GLY A 65 8.90 4.36 -5.11
CA GLY A 65 7.99 3.32 -5.58
C GLY A 65 7.69 2.26 -4.52
N THR A 66 7.28 1.10 -4.97
CA THR A 66 7.01 -0.06 -4.14
C THR A 66 7.56 -1.34 -4.76
N ILE A 67 8.25 -2.16 -3.98
CA ILE A 67 8.76 -3.46 -4.47
C ILE A 67 7.66 -4.45 -4.83
N LEU A 68 6.44 -4.23 -4.34
CA LEU A 68 5.28 -5.06 -4.64
C LEU A 68 4.53 -4.60 -5.91
N GLY A 69 4.78 -3.37 -6.34
CA GLY A 69 3.97 -2.71 -7.34
C GLY A 69 2.59 -2.34 -6.82
N SER A 70 2.00 -1.31 -7.41
CA SER A 70 0.63 -0.89 -7.11
C SER A 70 -0.14 -0.66 -8.42
N THR A 71 -1.45 -0.61 -8.32
CA THR A 71 -2.32 -0.21 -9.43
C THR A 71 -3.53 0.55 -8.90
N ASN A 72 -3.95 1.53 -9.67
CA ASN A 72 -5.24 2.24 -9.52
C ASN A 72 -6.24 1.83 -10.61
N LYS A 73 -5.93 0.75 -11.34
CA LYS A 73 -6.77 0.18 -12.42
C LYS A 73 -7.14 -1.25 -12.06
N GLY A 74 -8.17 -1.78 -12.73
CA GLY A 74 -8.59 -3.17 -12.56
C GLY A 74 -9.90 -3.31 -11.78
N ARG A 75 -10.12 -4.50 -11.22
CA ARG A 75 -11.38 -4.91 -10.57
C ARG A 75 -11.68 -4.15 -9.27
N PHE A 76 -10.65 -3.63 -8.62
CA PHE A 76 -10.72 -2.88 -7.36
C PHE A 76 -10.56 -1.37 -7.55
N ALA A 77 -10.55 -0.87 -8.78
CA ALA A 77 -10.34 0.54 -9.04
C ALA A 77 -11.58 1.34 -8.64
N ALA A 78 -11.40 2.33 -7.75
CA ALA A 78 -12.41 3.35 -7.53
C ALA A 78 -12.63 4.13 -8.85
N ARG A 79 -13.87 4.32 -9.27
CA ARG A 79 -14.20 5.19 -10.40
C ARG A 79 -14.04 6.64 -9.91
N SER A 80 -13.07 7.34 -10.46
CA SER A 80 -12.86 8.76 -10.15
C SER A 80 -14.10 9.58 -10.53
N GLY A 81 -14.58 10.40 -9.62
CA GLY A 81 -15.50 11.49 -9.91
C GLY A 81 -16.93 11.36 -9.37
N ILE A 82 -17.24 10.38 -8.53
CA ILE A 82 -18.53 10.29 -7.83
C ILE A 82 -18.22 10.03 -6.35
N ASP A 83 -18.83 10.80 -5.48
CA ASP A 83 -18.78 10.68 -4.00
C ASP A 83 -19.41 9.37 -3.48
N GLU A 84 -19.63 8.39 -4.32
CA GLU A 84 -20.23 7.12 -3.98
C GLU A 84 -19.13 6.08 -3.71
N ARG A 85 -19.17 5.51 -2.51
CA ARG A 85 -18.37 4.34 -2.13
C ARG A 85 -18.52 3.26 -3.21
N LEU A 86 -17.40 2.84 -3.83
CA LEU A 86 -17.41 1.72 -4.74
C LEU A 86 -17.81 0.45 -3.98
N GLU A 87 -18.96 -0.12 -4.27
CA GLU A 87 -19.33 -1.44 -3.79
C GLU A 87 -18.64 -2.52 -4.64
N LEU A 88 -17.90 -3.40 -3.98
CA LEU A 88 -17.24 -4.53 -4.63
C LEU A 88 -18.26 -5.60 -5.00
N ASP A 89 -18.03 -6.25 -6.13
CA ASP A 89 -18.81 -7.42 -6.53
C ASP A 89 -18.69 -8.51 -5.44
N PRO A 90 -19.81 -9.07 -4.95
CA PRO A 90 -19.79 -10.17 -3.97
C PRO A 90 -18.97 -11.39 -4.43
N GLN A 91 -18.86 -11.64 -5.74
CA GLN A 91 -17.98 -12.69 -6.25
C GLN A 91 -16.52 -12.37 -5.98
N LEU A 92 -16.13 -11.11 -6.20
CA LEU A 92 -14.77 -10.65 -5.94
C LEU A 92 -14.37 -10.81 -4.46
N LEU A 93 -15.28 -10.50 -3.53
CA LEU A 93 -15.08 -10.72 -2.10
C LEU A 93 -14.90 -12.20 -1.76
N ARG A 94 -15.70 -13.09 -2.38
CA ARG A 94 -15.54 -14.55 -2.23
C ARG A 94 -14.19 -15.03 -2.74
N ASP A 95 -13.74 -14.54 -3.88
CA ASP A 95 -12.46 -14.91 -4.49
C ASP A 95 -11.29 -14.48 -3.60
N VAL A 96 -11.32 -13.26 -3.07
CA VAL A 96 -10.34 -12.77 -2.09
C VAL A 96 -10.33 -13.63 -0.83
N LYS A 97 -11.50 -13.89 -0.25
CA LYS A 97 -11.62 -14.73 0.96
C LYS A 97 -11.06 -16.12 0.72
N LYS A 98 -11.38 -16.73 -0.41
CA LYS A 98 -10.82 -18.03 -0.82
C LYS A 98 -9.29 -18.02 -0.86
N THR A 99 -8.68 -16.98 -1.45
CA THR A 99 -7.22 -16.84 -1.51
C THR A 99 -6.61 -16.69 -0.11
N VAL A 100 -7.21 -15.84 0.72
CA VAL A 100 -6.77 -15.62 2.11
C VAL A 100 -6.79 -16.94 2.90
N ASP A 101 -7.88 -17.70 2.79
CA ASP A 101 -8.03 -18.98 3.49
C ASP A 101 -7.06 -20.06 2.94
N GLN A 102 -6.93 -20.19 1.62
CA GLN A 102 -6.03 -21.15 0.99
C GLN A 102 -4.56 -20.92 1.31
N LEU A 103 -4.15 -19.66 1.45
CA LEU A 103 -2.78 -19.30 1.80
C LEU A 103 -2.54 -19.27 3.32
N GLY A 104 -3.57 -19.49 4.14
CA GLY A 104 -3.50 -19.44 5.59
C GLY A 104 -3.14 -18.03 6.10
N ILE A 105 -3.63 -17.00 5.44
CA ILE A 105 -3.40 -15.59 5.82
C ILE A 105 -4.30 -15.25 7.01
N MET A 106 -3.71 -14.86 8.13
CA MET A 106 -4.43 -14.48 9.35
C MET A 106 -4.98 -13.04 9.29
N GLY A 107 -4.41 -12.19 8.45
CA GLY A 107 -4.84 -10.82 8.24
C GLY A 107 -4.05 -10.15 7.14
N LEU A 108 -4.62 -9.08 6.58
CA LEU A 108 -4.03 -8.28 5.51
C LEU A 108 -3.62 -6.90 6.02
N ILE A 109 -2.43 -6.46 5.65
CA ILE A 109 -1.99 -5.08 5.82
C ILE A 109 -2.14 -4.38 4.47
N CYS A 110 -3.07 -3.44 4.39
CA CYS A 110 -3.43 -2.72 3.17
C CYS A 110 -2.90 -1.28 3.24
N ILE A 111 -1.89 -0.98 2.42
CA ILE A 111 -1.28 0.35 2.38
C ILE A 111 -1.88 1.12 1.21
N GLY A 112 -2.53 2.25 1.49
CA GLY A 112 -3.14 3.05 0.43
C GLY A 112 -3.84 4.31 0.92
N GLY A 113 -4.38 5.10 0.00
CA GLY A 113 -5.21 6.26 0.24
C GLY A 113 -6.69 5.89 0.43
N ASP A 114 -7.58 6.88 0.45
CA ASP A 114 -9.01 6.73 0.74
C ASP A 114 -9.68 5.61 -0.05
N GLY A 115 -9.55 5.60 -1.36
CA GLY A 115 -10.16 4.57 -2.19
C GLY A 115 -9.66 3.17 -1.86
N SER A 116 -8.37 3.01 -1.58
CA SER A 116 -7.79 1.73 -1.19
C SER A 116 -8.24 1.29 0.20
N LEU A 117 -8.34 2.23 1.15
CA LEU A 117 -8.80 1.93 2.51
C LEU A 117 -10.29 1.61 2.54
N SER A 118 -11.10 2.21 1.64
CA SER A 118 -12.50 1.85 1.44
C SER A 118 -12.68 0.41 0.95
N VAL A 119 -11.79 -0.09 0.09
CA VAL A 119 -11.75 -1.50 -0.30
C VAL A 119 -11.38 -2.39 0.89
N ALA A 120 -10.36 -2.00 1.66
CA ALA A 120 -9.96 -2.73 2.86
C ALA A 120 -11.09 -2.82 3.88
N GLN A 121 -11.87 -1.76 4.04
CA GLN A 121 -13.05 -1.76 4.92
C GLN A 121 -14.09 -2.79 4.48
N GLN A 122 -14.37 -2.91 3.19
CA GLN A 122 -15.32 -3.92 2.69
C GLN A 122 -14.81 -5.35 2.93
N PHE A 123 -13.49 -5.57 2.86
CA PHE A 123 -12.91 -6.85 3.26
C PHE A 123 -13.15 -7.14 4.74
N HIS A 124 -12.97 -6.14 5.60
CA HIS A 124 -13.27 -6.27 7.04
C HIS A 124 -14.74 -6.61 7.29
N GLU A 125 -15.65 -5.90 6.65
CA GLU A 125 -17.10 -6.13 6.74
C GLU A 125 -17.50 -7.53 6.24
N TYR A 126 -16.74 -8.07 5.28
CA TYR A 126 -16.90 -9.44 4.77
C TYR A 126 -16.24 -10.52 5.66
N GLY A 127 -15.61 -10.12 6.76
CA GLY A 127 -14.99 -11.05 7.72
C GLY A 127 -13.54 -11.42 7.39
N ILE A 128 -12.83 -10.61 6.61
CA ILE A 128 -11.39 -10.75 6.40
C ILE A 128 -10.68 -9.77 7.35
N PRO A 129 -9.81 -10.24 8.27
CA PRO A 129 -9.08 -9.32 9.14
C PRO A 129 -8.14 -8.41 8.35
N VAL A 130 -8.27 -7.10 8.52
CA VAL A 130 -7.44 -6.10 7.83
C VAL A 130 -6.92 -5.02 8.77
N VAL A 131 -5.74 -4.49 8.45
CA VAL A 131 -5.19 -3.28 9.03
C VAL A 131 -4.88 -2.32 7.88
N GLY A 132 -5.53 -1.15 7.88
CA GLY A 132 -5.27 -0.09 6.93
C GLY A 132 -4.06 0.75 7.35
N VAL A 133 -3.17 1.05 6.40
CA VAL A 133 -2.05 1.98 6.61
C VAL A 133 -2.26 3.19 5.71
N PRO A 134 -2.52 4.37 6.28
CA PRO A 134 -2.84 5.57 5.52
C PRO A 134 -1.61 6.08 4.76
N LYS A 135 -1.73 6.16 3.45
CA LYS A 135 -0.69 6.61 2.52
C LYS A 135 -1.29 7.62 1.54
N THR A 136 -0.76 8.84 1.56
CA THR A 136 -1.04 9.90 0.59
C THR A 136 0.04 10.98 0.65
N ILE A 137 0.27 11.69 -0.45
CA ILE A 137 1.13 12.88 -0.46
C ILE A 137 0.36 14.16 -0.06
N ASP A 138 -0.96 14.10 -0.01
CA ASP A 138 -1.83 15.28 0.21
C ASP A 138 -2.13 15.52 1.70
N ASN A 139 -1.84 14.55 2.56
CA ASN A 139 -2.15 14.55 4.00
C ASN A 139 -3.62 14.86 4.32
N ASP A 140 -4.52 14.37 3.49
CA ASP A 140 -5.96 14.68 3.48
C ASP A 140 -6.86 13.58 4.08
N LEU A 141 -6.25 12.55 4.69
CA LEU A 141 -6.99 11.47 5.35
C LEU A 141 -7.46 11.89 6.74
N SER A 142 -8.75 11.99 6.94
CA SER A 142 -9.37 12.51 8.17
C SER A 142 -9.09 11.67 9.43
N ALA A 143 -8.75 10.40 9.28
CA ALA A 143 -8.54 9.47 10.39
C ALA A 143 -7.13 9.54 11.03
N THR A 144 -6.22 10.34 10.48
CA THR A 144 -4.85 10.48 10.98
C THR A 144 -4.35 11.91 10.86
N ALA A 145 -3.49 12.33 11.79
CA ALA A 145 -2.83 13.64 11.71
C ALA A 145 -1.76 13.68 10.61
N PHE A 146 -1.10 12.56 10.36
CA PHE A 146 -0.06 12.43 9.33
C PHE A 146 -0.25 11.13 8.56
N SER A 147 -0.13 11.21 7.23
CA SER A 147 -0.11 10.06 6.34
C SER A 147 1.31 9.71 5.93
N PHE A 148 1.58 8.43 5.69
CA PHE A 148 2.84 8.02 5.09
C PHE A 148 2.97 8.61 3.68
N GLY A 149 4.07 9.35 3.45
CA GLY A 149 4.40 9.93 2.16
C GLY A 149 4.37 11.44 2.10
N PHE A 150 3.59 12.13 2.93
CA PHE A 150 3.47 13.58 2.92
C PHE A 150 4.81 14.27 3.21
N ASP A 151 5.40 14.06 4.39
CA ASP A 151 6.66 14.70 4.76
C ASP A 151 7.80 14.34 3.79
N SER A 152 7.85 13.10 3.33
CA SER A 152 8.86 12.68 2.35
C SER A 152 8.68 13.36 1.00
N ALA A 153 7.44 13.58 0.55
CA ALA A 153 7.14 14.30 -0.68
C ALA A 153 7.52 15.79 -0.55
N VAL A 154 7.21 16.41 0.59
CA VAL A 154 7.59 17.80 0.88
C VAL A 154 9.11 17.95 0.89
N ALA A 155 9.83 17.06 1.58
CA ALA A 155 11.29 17.09 1.62
C ALA A 155 11.92 16.94 0.22
N CYS A 156 11.40 16.03 -0.60
CA CYS A 156 11.86 15.83 -1.97
C CYS A 156 11.61 17.06 -2.85
N ALA A 157 10.44 17.67 -2.75
CA ALA A 157 10.11 18.89 -3.49
C ALA A 157 10.99 20.06 -3.07
N THR A 158 11.24 20.22 -1.78
CA THR A 158 12.10 21.27 -1.22
C THR A 158 13.54 21.12 -1.73
N ASP A 159 14.12 19.92 -1.66
CA ASP A 159 15.47 19.65 -2.16
C ASP A 159 15.59 19.96 -3.67
N ALA A 160 14.57 19.61 -4.46
CA ALA A 160 14.53 19.93 -5.88
C ALA A 160 14.47 21.44 -6.14
N MET A 161 13.66 22.17 -5.40
CA MET A 161 13.56 23.64 -5.51
C MET A 161 14.87 24.33 -5.11
N ASP A 162 15.49 23.90 -4.02
CA ASP A 162 16.77 24.45 -3.55
C ASP A 162 17.89 24.28 -4.60
N ARG A 163 17.92 23.16 -5.29
CA ARG A 163 18.88 22.92 -6.38
C ARG A 163 18.64 23.79 -7.61
N LEU A 164 17.38 24.08 -7.91
CA LEU A 164 17.02 24.93 -9.05
C LEU A 164 17.22 26.40 -8.77
N HIS A 165 17.04 26.85 -7.54
CA HIS A 165 17.07 28.25 -7.13
C HIS A 165 18.40 28.92 -7.49
N THR A 166 19.53 28.32 -7.14
CA THR A 166 20.86 28.84 -7.40
C THR A 166 21.16 28.93 -8.90
N THR A 167 20.67 27.98 -9.70
CA THR A 167 20.82 28.02 -11.17
C THR A 167 19.96 29.13 -11.78
N ALA A 168 18.73 29.30 -11.30
CA ALA A 168 17.83 30.32 -11.76
C ALA A 168 18.37 31.75 -11.46
N GLU A 169 18.96 31.95 -10.28
CA GLU A 169 19.57 33.22 -9.90
C GLU A 169 20.86 33.53 -10.68
N SER A 170 21.58 32.52 -11.14
CA SER A 170 22.88 32.69 -11.81
C SER A 170 22.77 33.00 -13.29
N HIS A 171 21.58 32.96 -13.89
CA HIS A 171 21.35 33.18 -15.33
C HIS A 171 20.33 34.30 -15.54
N GLU A 172 20.82 35.48 -15.94
CA GLU A 172 20.02 36.63 -16.34
C GLU A 172 19.76 36.65 -17.85
#